data_007ba9fb14f1c29bcb023fbbc75bdb72
#
_entry.id   007ba9fb14f1c29bcb023fbbc75bdb72
#
_cell.length_a   1.000
_cell.length_b   1.000
_cell.length_c   1.000
_cell.angle_alpha   90.00
_cell.angle_beta   90.00
_cell.angle_gamma   90.00
#
_symmetry.space_group_name_H-M   'P 1'
#
loop_
_entity.id
_entity.type
_entity.pdbx_description
1 polymer ?
#
loop_
_entity_poly.entity_id
_entity_poly.type
_entity_poly.pdbx_seq_one_letter_code
_entity_poly.pdbx_strand_id
1 'polypeptide(L)'
;MTELGRTWIVLLRNVSHAVHVAGEEQLMAALVLHAETGLVLGVSIQGTAAEALAGAFASALTNQAADLPSAPPDRVVSLVEVAPEVRKAIAAASFGSPELIEAGSIPEAEDIFDSLVGHMAGRAQPTEPPSTEDWSLLVGQALAFLRAEPWARWSDVVPLGLELTVDGTAATYVAIVMGNAGVQRGLALYPGMTMPPGLRSPGPNPGPGPALETTPSGTLLLMLDRPGETPTAFADKASRYGWPAGAAYLPTLVSVGPDGPCDLAGVDAQRLQVAIAAVVALDSRGLALAGGAGAMTGRVALADGAHGEFEITQRPLLS
;
A
#
# COMPACT_ATOMS: atom_id res chain seq x y z
N MET A 1 -33.82 11.00 -21.53
CA MET A 1 -32.52 10.59 -20.97
C MET A 1 -31.49 11.39 -21.77
N THR A 2 -30.99 12.45 -21.20
CA THR A 2 -29.89 13.23 -21.79
C THR A 2 -28.67 12.30 -21.77
N GLU A 3 -28.12 11.99 -22.93
CA GLU A 3 -26.80 11.37 -23.04
C GLU A 3 -25.81 12.32 -22.35
N LEU A 4 -25.46 12.00 -21.12
CA LEU A 4 -24.40 12.68 -20.41
C LEU A 4 -23.11 12.34 -21.17
N GLY A 5 -22.62 13.31 -21.91
CA GLY A 5 -21.44 13.15 -22.76
C GLY A 5 -20.24 12.72 -21.94
N ARG A 6 -19.43 11.83 -22.50
CA ARG A 6 -18.19 11.34 -21.88
C ARG A 6 -17.21 12.50 -21.68
N THR A 7 -17.16 13.02 -20.48
CA THR A 7 -16.27 14.14 -20.13
C THR A 7 -15.09 13.62 -19.32
N TRP A 8 -13.88 13.91 -19.81
CA TRP A 8 -12.65 13.65 -19.09
C TRP A 8 -12.09 14.93 -18.49
N ILE A 9 -11.56 14.84 -17.28
CA ILE A 9 -10.76 15.90 -16.67
C ILE A 9 -9.29 15.54 -16.84
N VAL A 10 -8.48 16.48 -17.29
CA VAL A 10 -7.06 16.28 -17.54
C VAL A 10 -6.26 17.29 -16.73
N LEU A 11 -5.38 16.78 -15.91
CA LEU A 11 -4.41 17.54 -15.12
C LEU A 11 -3.00 17.22 -15.60
N LEU A 12 -2.17 18.25 -15.66
CA LEU A 12 -0.75 18.14 -16.00
C LEU A 12 0.04 19.05 -15.05
N ARG A 13 1.03 18.50 -14.35
CA ARG A 13 1.87 19.26 -13.41
C ARG A 13 3.31 18.78 -13.43
N ASN A 14 4.23 19.68 -13.09
CA ASN A 14 5.61 19.33 -12.77
C ASN A 14 5.66 18.70 -11.38
N VAL A 15 6.21 17.50 -11.28
CA VAL A 15 6.31 16.73 -10.04
C VAL A 15 7.74 16.43 -9.64
N SER A 16 8.74 17.05 -10.27
CA SER A 16 10.16 16.84 -10.00
C SER A 16 10.57 17.10 -8.55
N HIS A 17 9.78 17.93 -7.85
CA HIS A 17 10.02 18.23 -6.43
C HIS A 17 9.52 17.11 -5.49
N ALA A 18 8.62 16.25 -5.97
CA ALA A 18 7.97 15.22 -5.19
C ALA A 18 8.41 13.81 -5.63
N VAL A 19 8.74 13.64 -6.89
CA VAL A 19 9.07 12.34 -7.48
C VAL A 19 10.47 12.43 -8.09
N HIS A 20 11.36 11.49 -7.72
CA HIS A 20 12.70 11.41 -8.29
C HIS A 20 12.85 10.13 -9.12
N VAL A 21 13.26 10.28 -10.37
CA VAL A 21 13.66 9.17 -11.24
C VAL A 21 15.12 9.35 -11.61
N ALA A 22 15.91 8.30 -11.46
CA ALA A 22 17.35 8.36 -11.73
C ALA A 22 17.62 8.77 -13.20
N GLY A 23 18.34 9.88 -13.39
CA GLY A 23 18.68 10.39 -14.70
C GLY A 23 17.71 11.42 -15.29
N GLU A 24 16.60 11.73 -14.63
CA GLU A 24 15.62 12.71 -15.07
C GLU A 24 15.68 13.98 -14.19
N GLU A 25 15.96 15.13 -14.78
CA GLU A 25 15.98 16.42 -14.08
C GLU A 25 14.59 17.05 -13.98
N GLN A 26 13.71 16.73 -14.90
CA GLN A 26 12.35 17.24 -14.97
C GLN A 26 11.36 16.10 -15.17
N LEU A 27 10.32 16.07 -14.35
CA LEU A 27 9.25 15.10 -14.43
C LEU A 27 7.90 15.80 -14.53
N MET A 28 7.12 15.42 -15.52
CA MET A 28 5.74 15.86 -15.72
C MET A 28 4.81 14.69 -15.43
N ALA A 29 3.82 14.89 -14.57
CA ALA A 29 2.75 13.95 -14.35
C ALA A 29 1.48 14.40 -15.03
N ALA A 30 0.84 13.48 -15.75
CA ALA A 30 -0.49 13.67 -16.32
C ALA A 30 -1.49 12.69 -15.72
N LEU A 31 -2.66 13.19 -15.39
CA LEU A 31 -3.78 12.44 -14.82
C LEU A 31 -5.01 12.64 -15.69
N VAL A 32 -5.70 11.56 -16.01
CA VAL A 32 -7.01 11.59 -16.70
C VAL A 32 -8.06 10.98 -15.80
N LEU A 33 -9.12 11.72 -15.51
CA LEU A 33 -10.24 11.31 -14.68
C LEU A 33 -11.54 11.30 -15.48
N HIS A 34 -12.47 10.43 -15.10
CA HIS A 34 -13.86 10.52 -15.55
C HIS A 34 -14.58 11.60 -14.73
N ALA A 35 -15.11 12.63 -15.37
CA ALA A 35 -15.63 13.81 -14.69
C ALA A 35 -16.78 13.54 -13.72
N GLU A 36 -17.66 12.56 -14.01
CA GLU A 36 -18.83 12.30 -13.19
C GLU A 36 -18.53 11.39 -11.97
N THR A 37 -17.58 10.48 -12.13
CA THR A 37 -17.29 9.48 -11.09
C THR A 37 -16.03 9.75 -10.30
N GLY A 38 -15.17 10.67 -10.77
CA GLY A 38 -13.83 10.89 -10.21
C GLY A 38 -12.87 9.70 -10.41
N LEU A 39 -13.29 8.69 -11.20
CA LEU A 39 -12.46 7.51 -11.43
C LEU A 39 -11.21 7.87 -12.24
N VAL A 40 -10.05 7.41 -11.78
CA VAL A 40 -8.78 7.55 -12.49
C VAL A 40 -8.81 6.62 -13.72
N LEU A 41 -8.79 7.19 -14.90
CA LEU A 41 -8.77 6.47 -16.17
C LEU A 41 -7.34 6.21 -16.64
N GLY A 42 -6.45 7.17 -16.42
CA GLY A 42 -5.05 7.04 -16.84
C GLY A 42 -4.13 7.96 -16.08
N VAL A 43 -2.92 7.48 -15.88
CA VAL A 43 -1.82 8.21 -15.24
C VAL A 43 -0.55 7.95 -16.02
N SER A 44 0.29 8.96 -16.17
CA SER A 44 1.63 8.81 -16.71
C SER A 44 2.58 9.84 -16.12
N ILE A 45 3.83 9.45 -15.88
CA ILE A 45 4.92 10.34 -15.48
C ILE A 45 6.04 10.18 -16.48
N GLN A 46 6.48 11.28 -17.08
CA GLN A 46 7.49 11.30 -18.14
C GLN A 46 8.35 12.57 -18.03
N GLY A 47 9.47 12.59 -18.74
CA GLY A 47 10.34 13.76 -18.79
C GLY A 47 9.74 14.99 -19.48
N THR A 48 8.70 14.82 -20.28
CA THR A 48 8.05 15.93 -20.99
C THR A 48 6.53 15.92 -20.84
N ALA A 49 5.91 17.08 -20.94
CA ALA A 49 4.46 17.25 -20.92
C ALA A 49 3.76 16.44 -22.01
N ALA A 50 4.32 16.41 -23.21
CA ALA A 50 3.74 15.70 -24.35
C ALA A 50 3.72 14.19 -24.15
N GLU A 51 4.81 13.61 -23.64
CA GLU A 51 4.93 12.18 -23.35
C GLU A 51 4.02 11.78 -22.17
N ALA A 52 3.97 12.60 -21.11
CA ALA A 52 3.10 12.36 -19.98
C ALA A 52 1.62 12.33 -20.41
N LEU A 53 1.18 13.31 -21.17
CA LEU A 53 -0.19 13.36 -21.69
C LEU A 53 -0.48 12.18 -22.63
N ALA A 54 0.42 11.87 -23.57
CA ALA A 54 0.25 10.76 -24.49
C ALA A 54 0.11 9.42 -23.75
N GLY A 55 0.96 9.18 -22.74
CA GLY A 55 0.90 8.00 -21.89
C GLY A 55 -0.39 7.92 -21.07
N ALA A 56 -0.83 9.02 -20.46
CA ALA A 56 -2.06 9.06 -19.69
C ALA A 56 -3.31 8.84 -20.56
N PHE A 57 -3.37 9.42 -21.76
CA PHE A 57 -4.45 9.17 -22.72
C PHE A 57 -4.45 7.72 -23.23
N ALA A 58 -3.30 7.17 -23.57
CA ALA A 58 -3.19 5.77 -23.98
C ALA A 58 -3.67 4.82 -22.87
N SER A 59 -3.28 5.08 -21.63
CA SER A 59 -3.74 4.34 -20.46
C SER A 59 -5.26 4.46 -20.28
N ALA A 60 -5.82 5.67 -20.40
CA ALA A 60 -7.25 5.90 -20.27
C ALA A 60 -8.08 5.18 -21.35
N LEU A 61 -7.57 5.07 -22.57
CA LEU A 61 -8.24 4.36 -23.68
C LEU A 61 -8.16 2.83 -23.53
N THR A 62 -7.12 2.32 -22.89
CA THR A 62 -6.91 0.88 -22.70
C THR A 62 -7.46 0.36 -21.37
N ASN A 63 -7.68 1.27 -20.41
CA ASN A 63 -8.19 0.89 -19.09
C ASN A 63 -9.68 0.53 -19.20
N GLN A 64 -9.93 -0.77 -19.26
CA GLN A 64 -11.28 -1.35 -19.27
C GLN A 64 -11.83 -1.49 -17.84
N ALA A 65 -11.60 -0.49 -16.98
CA ALA A 65 -12.24 -0.48 -15.67
C ALA A 65 -13.74 -0.69 -15.86
N ALA A 66 -14.24 -1.79 -15.30
CA ALA A 66 -15.57 -2.36 -15.48
C ALA A 66 -16.64 -1.25 -15.58
N ASP A 67 -17.48 -1.36 -16.57
CA ASP A 67 -18.68 -0.56 -16.82
C ASP A 67 -18.51 0.85 -17.44
N LEU A 68 -17.30 1.32 -17.72
CA LEU A 68 -17.11 2.54 -18.49
C LEU A 68 -16.80 2.20 -19.97
N PRO A 69 -17.49 2.81 -20.94
CA PRO A 69 -17.20 2.57 -22.35
C PRO A 69 -15.76 3.02 -22.66
N SER A 70 -14.94 2.14 -23.22
CA SER A 70 -13.57 2.39 -23.68
C SER A 70 -13.52 3.28 -24.95
N ALA A 71 -14.39 4.26 -25.02
CA ALA A 71 -14.51 5.13 -26.16
C ALA A 71 -13.89 6.51 -25.85
N PRO A 72 -13.35 7.22 -26.87
CA PRO A 72 -12.80 8.56 -26.70
C PRO A 72 -13.80 9.51 -26.03
N PRO A 73 -13.32 10.55 -25.33
CA PRO A 73 -14.18 11.54 -24.71
C PRO A 73 -14.85 12.43 -25.76
N ASP A 74 -16.06 12.90 -25.46
CA ASP A 74 -16.74 13.93 -26.23
C ASP A 74 -16.27 15.33 -25.78
N ARG A 75 -15.84 15.43 -24.53
CA ARG A 75 -15.34 16.66 -23.89
C ARG A 75 -14.10 16.39 -23.04
N VAL A 76 -13.19 17.36 -23.04
CA VAL A 76 -12.01 17.38 -22.18
C VAL A 76 -11.98 18.69 -21.42
N VAL A 77 -11.95 18.63 -20.09
CA VAL A 77 -11.77 19.78 -19.21
C VAL A 77 -10.31 19.82 -18.75
N SER A 78 -9.64 20.94 -18.91
CA SER A 78 -8.26 21.13 -18.45
C SER A 78 -8.06 22.50 -17.83
N LEU A 79 -7.01 22.65 -17.02
CA LEU A 79 -6.61 23.95 -16.50
C LEU A 79 -6.16 24.87 -17.65
N VAL A 80 -6.48 26.15 -17.54
CA VAL A 80 -6.16 27.18 -18.57
C VAL A 80 -4.67 27.19 -18.91
N GLU A 81 -3.80 27.08 -17.89
CA GLU A 81 -2.34 27.11 -18.07
C GLU A 81 -1.79 25.93 -18.87
N VAL A 82 -2.45 24.78 -18.86
CA VAL A 82 -2.02 23.57 -19.57
C VAL A 82 -2.86 23.24 -20.81
N ALA A 83 -3.91 24.00 -21.06
CA ALA A 83 -4.81 23.78 -22.20
C ALA A 83 -4.09 23.72 -23.56
N PRO A 84 -3.06 24.51 -23.85
CA PRO A 84 -2.32 24.42 -25.13
C PRO A 84 -1.64 23.07 -25.32
N GLU A 85 -1.04 22.51 -24.25
CA GLU A 85 -0.35 21.22 -24.31
C GLU A 85 -1.35 20.07 -24.42
N VAL A 86 -2.48 20.15 -23.70
CA VAL A 86 -3.59 19.18 -23.78
C VAL A 86 -4.17 19.18 -25.20
N ARG A 87 -4.37 20.34 -25.82
CA ARG A 87 -4.87 20.45 -27.20
C ARG A 87 -3.94 19.77 -28.20
N LYS A 88 -2.63 19.97 -28.06
CA LYS A 88 -1.61 19.31 -28.90
C LYS A 88 -1.64 17.80 -28.72
N ALA A 89 -1.74 17.33 -27.47
CA ALA A 89 -1.78 15.91 -27.16
C ALA A 89 -3.06 15.24 -27.70
N ILE A 90 -4.23 15.88 -27.59
CA ILE A 90 -5.49 15.41 -28.19
C ILE A 90 -5.34 15.28 -29.71
N ALA A 91 -4.79 16.28 -30.37
CA ALA A 91 -4.57 16.25 -31.81
C ALA A 91 -3.59 15.12 -32.22
N ALA A 92 -2.54 14.89 -31.45
CA ALA A 92 -1.56 13.83 -31.69
C ALA A 92 -2.13 12.43 -31.45
N ALA A 93 -3.00 12.26 -30.47
CA ALA A 93 -3.63 10.97 -30.14
C ALA A 93 -4.65 10.49 -31.16
N SER A 94 -5.07 11.34 -32.12
CA SER A 94 -5.96 11.01 -33.24
C SER A 94 -7.31 10.38 -32.85
N PHE A 95 -7.78 10.57 -31.61
CA PHE A 95 -9.03 10.00 -31.12
C PHE A 95 -10.26 10.93 -31.28
N GLY A 96 -10.25 11.73 -32.31
CA GLY A 96 -11.35 12.63 -32.61
C GLY A 96 -11.03 14.07 -32.25
N SER A 97 -12.08 14.90 -32.22
CA SER A 97 -11.98 16.32 -31.87
C SER A 97 -12.92 16.64 -30.73
N PRO A 98 -12.58 16.18 -29.48
CA PRO A 98 -13.40 16.50 -28.34
C PRO A 98 -13.46 18.00 -28.10
N GLU A 99 -14.57 18.48 -27.56
CA GLU A 99 -14.68 19.85 -27.10
C GLU A 99 -13.70 20.08 -25.93
N LEU A 100 -12.77 21.02 -26.07
CA LEU A 100 -11.86 21.41 -25.00
C LEU A 100 -12.46 22.54 -24.17
N ILE A 101 -12.70 22.31 -22.90
CA ILE A 101 -13.20 23.27 -21.92
C ILE A 101 -12.03 23.69 -21.02
N GLU A 102 -11.75 24.96 -20.93
CA GLU A 102 -10.69 25.51 -20.09
C GLU A 102 -11.27 25.98 -18.76
N ALA A 103 -10.73 25.48 -17.65
CA ALA A 103 -11.13 25.80 -16.29
C ALA A 103 -10.00 26.51 -15.54
N GLY A 104 -10.33 27.50 -14.70
CA GLY A 104 -9.33 28.18 -13.86
C GLY A 104 -8.87 27.33 -12.70
N SER A 105 -9.72 26.43 -12.22
CA SER A 105 -9.44 25.46 -11.13
C SER A 105 -10.40 24.29 -11.24
N ILE A 106 -9.96 23.13 -10.77
CA ILE A 106 -10.75 21.89 -10.71
C ILE A 106 -10.44 21.23 -9.34
N PRO A 107 -10.96 21.77 -8.21
CA PRO A 107 -10.53 21.43 -6.87
C PRO A 107 -10.56 19.92 -6.58
N GLU A 108 -11.65 19.23 -6.93
CA GLU A 108 -11.80 17.79 -6.67
C GLU A 108 -10.76 16.95 -7.44
N ALA A 109 -10.41 17.36 -8.65
CA ALA A 109 -9.40 16.70 -9.46
C ALA A 109 -7.99 17.03 -8.96
N GLU A 110 -7.78 18.25 -8.45
CA GLU A 110 -6.53 18.68 -7.84
C GLU A 110 -6.24 17.88 -6.57
N ASP A 111 -7.24 17.68 -5.71
CA ASP A 111 -7.12 16.85 -4.49
C ASP A 111 -6.76 15.39 -4.82
N ILE A 112 -7.38 14.81 -5.86
CA ILE A 112 -7.05 13.46 -6.34
C ILE A 112 -5.61 13.42 -6.86
N PHE A 113 -5.21 14.44 -7.62
CA PHE A 113 -3.85 14.54 -8.16
C PHE A 113 -2.81 14.67 -7.04
N ASP A 114 -3.03 15.54 -6.05
CA ASP A 114 -2.14 15.77 -4.93
C ASP A 114 -2.02 14.51 -4.05
N SER A 115 -3.12 13.79 -3.84
CA SER A 115 -3.13 12.49 -3.17
C SER A 115 -2.29 11.46 -3.94
N LEU A 116 -2.45 11.40 -5.27
CA LEU A 116 -1.69 10.49 -6.12
C LEU A 116 -0.20 10.83 -6.12
N VAL A 117 0.16 12.12 -6.27
CA VAL A 117 1.55 12.57 -6.23
C VAL A 117 2.17 12.31 -4.85
N GLY A 118 1.46 12.61 -3.77
CA GLY A 118 1.90 12.30 -2.41
C GLY A 118 2.15 10.81 -2.21
N HIS A 119 1.27 9.98 -2.75
CA HIS A 119 1.43 8.53 -2.72
C HIS A 119 2.65 8.05 -3.55
N MET A 120 2.88 8.63 -4.73
CA MET A 120 4.05 8.36 -5.57
C MET A 120 5.33 8.93 -4.98
N ALA A 121 5.29 10.11 -4.37
CA ALA A 121 6.42 10.70 -3.66
C ALA A 121 6.86 9.84 -2.47
N GLY A 122 5.90 9.29 -1.74
CA GLY A 122 6.17 8.30 -0.69
C GLY A 122 6.78 6.99 -1.22
N ARG A 123 6.59 6.68 -2.51
CA ARG A 123 7.18 5.51 -3.18
C ARG A 123 8.52 5.80 -3.86
N ALA A 124 8.68 7.02 -4.36
CA ALA A 124 9.90 7.45 -5.06
C ALA A 124 11.05 7.82 -4.10
N GLN A 125 10.85 7.79 -2.79
CA GLN A 125 12.01 7.63 -1.93
C GLN A 125 12.67 6.33 -2.36
N PRO A 126 13.97 6.35 -2.78
CA PRO A 126 14.71 5.13 -3.01
C PRO A 126 14.63 4.38 -1.68
N THR A 127 13.73 3.44 -1.62
CA THR A 127 13.56 2.57 -0.46
C THR A 127 14.78 1.70 -0.50
N GLU A 128 15.77 2.12 0.27
CA GLU A 128 16.99 1.34 0.43
C GLU A 128 16.54 -0.08 0.81
N PRO A 129 16.99 -1.09 0.06
CA PRO A 129 16.60 -2.45 0.39
C PRO A 129 17.10 -2.77 1.81
N PRO A 130 16.38 -3.60 2.57
CA PRO A 130 16.82 -3.98 3.91
C PRO A 130 18.25 -4.50 3.86
N SER A 131 19.08 -4.06 4.79
CA SER A 131 20.45 -4.57 4.95
C SER A 131 20.44 -6.07 5.29
N THR A 132 21.58 -6.71 5.20
CA THR A 132 21.73 -8.11 5.65
C THR A 132 21.38 -8.27 7.13
N GLU A 133 21.69 -7.25 7.94
CA GLU A 133 21.39 -7.24 9.36
C GLU A 133 19.87 -7.10 9.61
N ASP A 134 19.21 -6.16 8.91
CA ASP A 134 17.74 -6.03 8.96
C ASP A 134 17.03 -7.34 8.64
N TRP A 135 17.46 -8.03 7.57
CA TRP A 135 16.90 -9.33 7.21
C TRP A 135 17.14 -10.39 8.28
N SER A 136 18.34 -10.45 8.86
CA SER A 136 18.67 -11.42 9.91
C SER A 136 17.83 -11.18 11.16
N LEU A 137 17.65 -9.93 11.56
CA LEU A 137 16.84 -9.55 12.70
C LEU A 137 15.35 -9.82 12.44
N LEU A 138 14.85 -9.46 11.28
CA LEU A 138 13.45 -9.68 10.90
C LEU A 138 13.10 -11.17 10.84
N VAL A 139 13.96 -11.99 10.22
CA VAL A 139 13.79 -13.46 10.19
C VAL A 139 13.85 -14.04 11.60
N GLY A 140 14.73 -13.53 12.46
CA GLY A 140 14.80 -13.90 13.88
C GLY A 140 13.50 -13.60 14.63
N GLN A 141 12.89 -12.43 14.40
CA GLN A 141 11.61 -12.07 14.99
C GLN A 141 10.45 -12.91 14.43
N ALA A 142 10.44 -13.19 13.12
CA ALA A 142 9.44 -14.08 12.52
C ALA A 142 9.52 -15.50 13.10
N LEU A 143 10.73 -16.01 13.41
CA LEU A 143 10.91 -17.27 14.13
C LEU A 143 10.39 -17.19 15.58
N ALA A 144 10.59 -16.08 16.27
CA ALA A 144 10.04 -15.89 17.61
C ALA A 144 8.50 -15.89 17.57
N PHE A 145 7.91 -15.24 16.56
CA PHE A 145 6.47 -15.25 16.33
C PHE A 145 5.94 -16.66 16.05
N LEU A 146 6.62 -17.43 15.18
CA LEU A 146 6.27 -18.82 14.92
C LEU A 146 6.27 -19.67 16.21
N ARG A 147 7.28 -19.50 17.08
CA ARG A 147 7.41 -20.25 18.33
C ARG A 147 6.40 -19.83 19.41
N ALA A 148 6.04 -18.56 19.43
CA ALA A 148 5.06 -18.03 20.38
C ALA A 148 3.63 -18.45 20.03
N GLU A 149 3.37 -18.78 18.77
CA GLU A 149 2.05 -19.16 18.24
C GLU A 149 0.91 -18.21 18.69
N PRO A 150 1.07 -16.88 18.53
CA PRO A 150 0.13 -15.92 19.09
C PRO A 150 -1.30 -16.09 18.54
N TRP A 151 -1.45 -16.67 17.34
CA TRP A 151 -2.77 -17.01 16.76
C TRP A 151 -3.56 -18.02 17.60
N ALA A 152 -2.91 -18.81 18.44
CA ALA A 152 -3.62 -19.76 19.34
C ALA A 152 -4.41 -19.03 20.43
N ARG A 153 -4.05 -17.79 20.73
CA ARG A 153 -4.67 -16.97 21.80
C ARG A 153 -5.44 -15.77 21.25
N TRP A 154 -5.00 -15.22 20.12
CA TRP A 154 -5.61 -14.04 19.52
C TRP A 154 -6.57 -14.47 18.41
N SER A 155 -7.75 -13.91 18.43
CA SER A 155 -8.71 -14.11 17.34
C SER A 155 -8.34 -13.22 16.15
N ASP A 156 -8.47 -13.73 14.92
CA ASP A 156 -8.34 -12.98 13.69
C ASP A 156 -9.27 -11.74 13.63
N VAL A 157 -10.23 -11.68 14.55
CA VAL A 157 -11.25 -10.63 14.63
C VAL A 157 -10.89 -9.53 15.64
N VAL A 158 -9.87 -9.72 16.46
CA VAL A 158 -9.48 -8.73 17.47
C VAL A 158 -8.38 -7.82 16.90
N PRO A 159 -8.72 -6.61 16.47
CA PRO A 159 -7.70 -5.68 15.98
C PRO A 159 -6.88 -5.12 17.14
N LEU A 160 -5.58 -5.04 16.94
CA LEU A 160 -4.66 -4.37 17.83
C LEU A 160 -4.29 -3.01 17.23
N GLY A 161 -4.43 -1.93 17.98
CA GLY A 161 -3.86 -0.64 17.62
C GLY A 161 -2.36 -0.69 17.88
N LEU A 162 -1.55 -0.25 16.93
CA LEU A 162 -0.10 -0.28 17.04
C LEU A 162 0.48 1.05 16.58
N GLU A 163 1.18 1.72 17.48
CA GLU A 163 1.97 2.89 17.17
C GLU A 163 3.44 2.51 17.21
N LEU A 164 4.17 2.78 16.14
CA LEU A 164 5.58 2.44 15.97
C LEU A 164 6.38 3.70 15.75
N THR A 165 7.54 3.80 16.36
CA THR A 165 8.55 4.80 16.03
C THR A 165 9.82 4.10 15.60
N VAL A 166 10.23 4.32 14.36
CA VAL A 166 11.43 3.77 13.76
C VAL A 166 12.21 4.94 13.15
N ASP A 167 13.46 5.05 13.50
CA ASP A 167 14.34 6.14 13.04
C ASP A 167 13.72 7.55 13.26
N GLY A 168 13.09 7.74 14.42
CA GLY A 168 12.41 8.98 14.79
C GLY A 168 11.10 9.25 14.04
N THR A 169 10.70 8.37 13.13
CA THR A 169 9.47 8.50 12.34
C THR A 169 8.36 7.64 12.93
N ALA A 170 7.29 8.28 13.39
CA ALA A 170 6.12 7.60 13.90
C ALA A 170 5.21 7.07 12.77
N ALA A 171 4.67 5.88 12.95
CA ALA A 171 3.69 5.29 12.07
C ALA A 171 2.63 4.53 12.88
N THR A 172 1.39 4.54 12.42
CA THR A 172 0.26 3.89 13.09
C THR A 172 -0.31 2.80 12.22
N TYR A 173 -0.68 1.68 12.84
CA TYR A 173 -1.24 0.52 12.15
C TYR A 173 -2.41 -0.08 12.94
N VAL A 174 -3.29 -0.75 12.21
CA VAL A 174 -4.13 -1.79 12.77
C VAL A 174 -3.46 -3.12 12.50
N ALA A 175 -3.09 -3.85 13.55
CA ALA A 175 -2.47 -5.16 13.46
C ALA A 175 -3.50 -6.27 13.66
N ILE A 176 -3.51 -7.26 12.77
CA ILE A 176 -4.34 -8.47 12.84
C ILE A 176 -3.42 -9.69 12.91
N VAL A 177 -3.53 -10.44 14.00
CA VAL A 177 -2.89 -11.75 14.12
C VAL A 177 -3.77 -12.79 13.45
N MET A 178 -3.29 -13.37 12.35
CA MET A 178 -4.01 -14.35 11.54
C MET A 178 -3.70 -15.79 12.01
N GLY A 179 -4.66 -16.71 11.85
CA GLY A 179 -4.43 -18.14 12.03
C GLY A 179 -5.44 -18.90 12.86
N ASN A 180 -6.33 -18.22 13.56
CA ASN A 180 -7.36 -18.89 14.38
C ASN A 180 -8.44 -19.57 13.51
N ALA A 181 -8.73 -19.01 12.34
CA ALA A 181 -9.62 -19.61 11.34
C ALA A 181 -9.00 -20.80 10.57
N GLY A 182 -7.73 -21.11 10.80
CA GLY A 182 -7.05 -22.29 10.23
C GLY A 182 -6.60 -22.17 8.79
N VAL A 183 -6.82 -21.02 8.12
CA VAL A 183 -6.54 -20.86 6.69
C VAL A 183 -5.12 -20.33 6.45
N GLN A 184 -4.72 -19.26 7.14
CA GLN A 184 -3.41 -18.65 6.96
C GLN A 184 -2.90 -18.12 8.29
N ARG A 185 -1.63 -18.34 8.58
CA ARG A 185 -0.97 -17.87 9.81
C ARG A 185 -0.10 -16.68 9.51
N GLY A 186 -0.06 -15.70 10.42
CA GLY A 186 0.79 -14.55 10.22
C GLY A 186 0.36 -13.31 10.98
N LEU A 187 0.87 -12.18 10.50
CA LEU A 187 0.59 -10.84 11.01
C LEU A 187 0.37 -9.90 9.82
N ALA A 188 -0.74 -9.19 9.82
CA ALA A 188 -1.02 -8.13 8.87
C ALA A 188 -1.04 -6.78 9.57
N LEU A 189 -0.33 -5.80 9.05
CA LEU A 189 -0.29 -4.41 9.53
C LEU A 189 -0.93 -3.51 8.50
N TYR A 190 -2.12 -3.05 8.77
CA TYR A 190 -2.84 -2.12 7.90
C TYR A 190 -2.50 -0.68 8.29
N PRO A 191 -2.06 0.18 7.35
CA PRO A 191 -1.67 1.54 7.66
C PRO A 191 -2.86 2.36 8.16
N GLY A 192 -2.59 3.23 9.14
CA GLY A 192 -3.60 4.06 9.79
C GLY A 192 -4.33 3.34 10.92
N MET A 193 -5.34 4.03 11.47
CA MET A 193 -6.05 3.59 12.67
C MET A 193 -7.45 3.07 12.36
N THR A 194 -7.79 2.84 11.10
CA THR A 194 -9.13 2.42 10.67
C THR A 194 -9.07 1.02 10.08
N MET A 195 -9.96 0.14 10.53
CA MET A 195 -10.11 -1.21 9.96
C MET A 195 -10.47 -1.13 8.47
N PRO A 196 -9.80 -1.89 7.61
CA PRO A 196 -10.19 -2.03 6.22
C PRO A 196 -11.65 -2.49 6.10
N PRO A 197 -12.43 -1.97 5.14
CA PRO A 197 -13.87 -2.24 5.04
C PRO A 197 -14.24 -3.73 4.97
N GLY A 198 -13.41 -4.56 4.36
CA GLY A 198 -13.63 -6.01 4.21
C GLY A 198 -13.41 -6.84 5.48
N LEU A 199 -12.78 -6.28 6.52
CA LEU A 199 -12.47 -6.98 7.77
C LEU A 199 -13.48 -6.70 8.90
N ARG A 200 -14.48 -5.86 8.65
CA ARG A 200 -15.43 -5.39 9.70
C ARG A 200 -16.44 -6.43 10.18
N SER A 201 -16.61 -7.54 9.51
CA SER A 201 -17.50 -8.63 9.97
C SER A 201 -17.09 -9.94 9.31
N PRO A 202 -16.64 -10.93 10.07
CA PRO A 202 -16.69 -12.29 9.59
C PRO A 202 -18.17 -12.68 9.51
N GLY A 203 -18.69 -12.73 8.29
CA GLY A 203 -19.97 -13.39 8.05
C GLY A 203 -19.88 -14.86 8.50
N PRO A 204 -21.00 -15.56 8.65
CA PRO A 204 -21.03 -16.96 9.11
C PRO A 204 -20.26 -17.95 8.22
N ASN A 205 -19.76 -17.51 7.08
CA ASN A 205 -18.76 -18.21 6.24
C ASN A 205 -17.64 -17.21 5.94
N PRO A 206 -16.55 -17.20 6.71
CA PRO A 206 -15.35 -16.49 6.31
C PRO A 206 -14.84 -17.18 5.04
N GLY A 207 -15.04 -16.52 3.91
CA GLY A 207 -14.38 -16.90 2.66
C GLY A 207 -12.86 -16.91 2.83
N PRO A 208 -12.08 -17.37 1.83
CA PRO A 208 -10.63 -17.21 1.85
C PRO A 208 -10.31 -15.76 2.23
N GLY A 209 -9.32 -15.58 3.11
CA GLY A 209 -8.95 -14.27 3.65
C GLY A 209 -8.86 -13.18 2.58
N PRO A 210 -8.81 -11.90 2.93
CA PRO A 210 -8.91 -10.82 1.96
C PRO A 210 -7.93 -11.08 0.83
N ALA A 211 -8.46 -11.14 -0.38
CA ALA A 211 -7.62 -11.29 -1.56
C ALA A 211 -6.60 -10.15 -1.53
N LEU A 212 -5.33 -10.44 -1.79
CA LEU A 212 -4.25 -9.44 -1.81
C LEU A 212 -4.60 -8.22 -2.68
N GLU A 213 -5.46 -8.41 -3.67
CA GLU A 213 -5.99 -7.37 -4.57
C GLU A 213 -6.84 -6.30 -3.87
N THR A 214 -7.44 -6.61 -2.70
CA THR A 214 -8.24 -5.66 -1.91
C THR A 214 -7.50 -5.12 -0.69
N THR A 215 -6.24 -5.51 -0.52
CA THR A 215 -5.42 -5.09 0.62
C THR A 215 -4.90 -3.67 0.38
N PRO A 216 -5.07 -2.74 1.33
CA PRO A 216 -4.59 -1.37 1.19
C PRO A 216 -3.10 -1.30 0.92
N SER A 217 -2.68 -0.39 0.05
CA SER A 217 -1.27 -0.11 -0.18
C SER A 217 -0.58 0.37 1.12
N GLY A 218 0.66 -0.04 1.33
CA GLY A 218 1.41 0.21 2.57
C GLY A 218 1.14 -0.81 3.68
N THR A 219 0.32 -1.84 3.41
CA THR A 219 0.15 -2.97 4.33
C THR A 219 1.44 -3.79 4.38
N LEU A 220 1.90 -4.12 5.59
CA LEU A 220 3.05 -5.00 5.80
C LEU A 220 2.56 -6.37 6.25
N LEU A 221 3.11 -7.42 5.68
CA LEU A 221 2.66 -8.79 5.90
C LEU A 221 3.81 -9.71 6.30
N LEU A 222 3.60 -10.45 7.37
CA LEU A 222 4.26 -11.71 7.65
C LEU A 222 3.24 -12.82 7.40
N MET A 223 3.47 -13.67 6.41
CA MET A 223 2.70 -14.89 6.19
C MET A 223 3.56 -16.10 6.49
N LEU A 224 3.00 -17.10 7.13
CA LEU A 224 3.64 -18.37 7.42
C LEU A 224 2.97 -19.44 6.57
N ASP A 225 3.56 -19.70 5.42
CA ASP A 225 3.04 -20.61 4.41
C ASP A 225 3.68 -22.00 4.55
N ARG A 226 3.02 -23.03 4.06
CA ARG A 226 3.62 -24.38 4.01
C ARG A 226 4.73 -24.42 2.96
N PRO A 227 5.77 -25.27 3.17
CA PRO A 227 6.73 -25.54 2.11
C PRO A 227 6.00 -26.00 0.82
N GLY A 228 6.27 -25.34 -0.30
CA GLY A 228 5.58 -25.57 -1.55
C GLY A 228 4.47 -24.56 -1.88
N GLU A 229 3.94 -23.85 -0.89
CA GLU A 229 3.04 -22.70 -1.08
C GLU A 229 3.84 -21.38 -1.10
N THR A 230 5.00 -21.36 -0.45
CA THR A 230 5.92 -20.21 -0.44
C THR A 230 6.66 -20.09 -1.78
N PRO A 231 6.66 -18.91 -2.41
CA PRO A 231 7.48 -18.67 -3.60
C PRO A 231 8.97 -18.94 -3.32
N THR A 232 9.67 -19.59 -4.26
CA THR A 232 11.07 -20.03 -4.10
C THR A 232 12.01 -18.90 -3.64
N ALA A 233 11.82 -17.68 -4.17
CA ALA A 233 12.64 -16.53 -3.80
C ALA A 233 12.58 -16.20 -2.31
N PHE A 234 11.40 -16.33 -1.68
CA PHE A 234 11.24 -16.13 -0.23
C PHE A 234 11.80 -17.30 0.58
N ALA A 235 11.64 -18.53 0.11
CA ALA A 235 12.21 -19.70 0.76
C ALA A 235 13.74 -19.63 0.78
N ASP A 236 14.38 -19.27 -0.34
CA ASP A 236 15.82 -19.08 -0.44
C ASP A 236 16.31 -17.94 0.47
N LYS A 237 15.59 -16.81 0.47
CA LYS A 237 15.88 -15.67 1.34
C LYS A 237 15.80 -16.08 2.82
N ALA A 238 14.72 -16.73 3.24
CA ALA A 238 14.56 -17.20 4.61
C ALA A 238 15.68 -18.16 5.04
N SER A 239 16.03 -19.12 4.19
CA SER A 239 17.14 -20.05 4.44
C SER A 239 18.48 -19.34 4.62
N ARG A 240 18.76 -18.34 3.76
CA ARG A 240 19.99 -17.52 3.83
C ARG A 240 20.13 -16.79 5.15
N TYR A 241 19.04 -16.34 5.74
CA TYR A 241 19.02 -15.58 6.99
C TYR A 241 18.68 -16.43 8.24
N GLY A 242 18.86 -17.74 8.15
CA GLY A 242 18.85 -18.62 9.32
C GLY A 242 17.50 -19.27 9.65
N TRP A 243 16.54 -19.27 8.73
CA TRP A 243 15.32 -20.05 8.93
C TRP A 243 15.65 -21.55 8.94
N PRO A 244 15.11 -22.34 9.90
CA PRO A 244 15.46 -23.74 10.03
C PRO A 244 15.11 -24.56 8.80
N ALA A 245 16.05 -25.38 8.33
CA ALA A 245 15.76 -26.34 7.28
C ALA A 245 14.72 -27.38 7.76
N GLY A 246 13.73 -27.67 6.92
CA GLY A 246 12.66 -28.62 7.24
C GLY A 246 11.59 -28.05 8.19
N ALA A 247 11.56 -26.76 8.43
CA ALA A 247 10.48 -26.11 9.18
C ALA A 247 9.11 -26.39 8.53
N ALA A 248 8.09 -26.58 9.36
CA ALA A 248 6.71 -26.83 8.89
C ALA A 248 6.09 -25.63 8.15
N TYR A 249 6.65 -24.44 8.36
CA TYR A 249 6.23 -23.19 7.73
C TYR A 249 7.46 -22.40 7.29
N LEU A 250 7.29 -21.64 6.23
CA LEU A 250 8.27 -20.68 5.68
C LEU A 250 7.68 -19.28 5.74
N PRO A 251 8.47 -18.24 6.08
CA PRO A 251 7.98 -16.89 6.12
C PRO A 251 7.94 -16.27 4.72
N THR A 252 6.82 -15.66 4.37
CA THR A 252 6.71 -14.69 3.29
C THR A 252 6.58 -13.31 3.92
N LEU A 253 7.55 -12.43 3.64
CA LEU A 253 7.68 -11.10 4.22
C LEU A 253 7.59 -10.08 3.09
N VAL A 254 6.49 -9.37 3.03
CA VAL A 254 6.20 -8.47 1.92
C VAL A 254 5.53 -7.17 2.39
N SER A 255 5.67 -6.15 1.58
CA SER A 255 4.83 -4.96 1.59
C SER A 255 3.79 -5.08 0.47
N VAL A 256 2.64 -4.47 0.64
CA VAL A 256 1.61 -4.40 -0.42
C VAL A 256 1.70 -3.03 -1.06
N GLY A 257 2.12 -3.02 -2.32
CA GLY A 257 2.05 -1.85 -3.18
C GLY A 257 0.69 -1.77 -3.89
N PRO A 258 0.50 -0.77 -4.74
CA PRO A 258 -0.74 -0.63 -5.51
C PRO A 258 -0.90 -1.70 -6.59
N ASP A 259 0.23 -2.23 -7.07
CA ASP A 259 0.25 -3.27 -8.09
C ASP A 259 0.36 -4.68 -7.47
N GLY A 260 0.19 -4.77 -6.14
CA GLY A 260 0.24 -6.02 -5.39
C GLY A 260 1.45 -6.14 -4.46
N PRO A 261 1.80 -7.38 -4.06
CA PRO A 261 2.92 -7.63 -3.17
C PRO A 261 4.24 -7.17 -3.78
N CYS A 262 5.07 -6.50 -2.98
CA CYS A 262 6.41 -6.05 -3.35
C CYS A 262 7.42 -6.36 -2.24
N ASP A 263 8.70 -6.30 -2.56
CA ASP A 263 9.76 -6.44 -1.57
C ASP A 263 9.66 -5.34 -0.49
N LEU A 264 10.03 -5.71 0.74
CA LEU A 264 10.11 -4.75 1.84
C LEU A 264 11.23 -3.73 1.59
N ALA A 265 10.94 -2.47 1.89
CA ALA A 265 11.95 -1.45 2.09
C ALA A 265 12.67 -1.62 3.44
N GLY A 266 13.84 -1.02 3.62
CA GLY A 266 14.59 -1.10 4.88
C GLY A 266 13.74 -0.62 6.07
N VAL A 267 13.11 0.54 5.95
CA VAL A 267 12.23 1.08 7.00
C VAL A 267 11.00 0.21 7.26
N ASP A 268 10.44 -0.42 6.23
CA ASP A 268 9.27 -1.31 6.37
C ASP A 268 9.67 -2.65 7.02
N ALA A 269 10.87 -3.16 6.71
CA ALA A 269 11.43 -4.32 7.39
C ALA A 269 11.61 -4.05 8.88
N GLN A 270 12.13 -2.89 9.24
CA GLN A 270 12.30 -2.47 10.64
C GLN A 270 10.95 -2.28 11.34
N ARG A 271 9.97 -1.65 10.68
CA ARG A 271 8.59 -1.52 11.21
C ARG A 271 7.95 -2.89 11.46
N LEU A 272 8.05 -3.79 10.49
CA LEU A 272 7.51 -5.14 10.63
C LEU A 272 8.22 -5.91 11.76
N GLN A 273 9.54 -5.76 11.88
CA GLN A 273 10.33 -6.32 12.99
C GLN A 273 9.82 -5.85 14.35
N VAL A 274 9.63 -4.53 14.53
CA VAL A 274 9.13 -3.94 15.78
C VAL A 274 7.72 -4.42 16.08
N ALA A 275 6.85 -4.49 15.09
CA ALA A 275 5.48 -4.95 15.23
C ALA A 275 5.41 -6.43 15.65
N ILE A 276 6.20 -7.28 15.02
CA ILE A 276 6.28 -8.70 15.39
C ILE A 276 6.75 -8.84 16.85
N ALA A 277 7.79 -8.12 17.24
CA ALA A 277 8.29 -8.13 18.61
C ALA A 277 7.25 -7.63 19.62
N ALA A 278 6.46 -6.60 19.27
CA ALA A 278 5.38 -6.10 20.11
C ALA A 278 4.30 -7.17 20.35
N VAL A 279 3.87 -7.88 19.30
CA VAL A 279 2.88 -8.96 19.40
C VAL A 279 3.42 -10.14 20.23
N VAL A 280 4.67 -10.54 20.02
CA VAL A 280 5.32 -11.61 20.81
C VAL A 280 5.44 -11.22 22.28
N ALA A 281 5.79 -9.95 22.57
CA ALA A 281 5.88 -9.45 23.94
C ALA A 281 4.50 -9.39 24.61
N LEU A 282 3.46 -9.01 23.89
CA LEU A 282 2.09 -9.02 24.37
C LEU A 282 1.65 -10.44 24.73
N ASP A 283 1.93 -11.41 23.86
CA ASP A 283 1.60 -12.82 24.09
C ASP A 283 2.34 -13.40 25.30
N SER A 284 3.64 -13.14 25.43
CA SER A 284 4.47 -13.69 26.50
C SER A 284 4.07 -13.19 27.88
N ARG A 285 3.50 -12.01 28.01
CA ARG A 285 3.05 -11.44 29.28
C ARG A 285 1.69 -11.98 29.73
N GLY A 286 1.02 -12.81 28.91
CA GLY A 286 -0.29 -13.34 29.21
C GLY A 286 -1.33 -12.24 29.46
N LEU A 287 -1.06 -11.04 29.01
CA LEU A 287 -1.96 -9.89 29.10
C LEU A 287 -3.18 -10.20 28.22
N ALA A 288 -4.11 -10.96 28.82
CA ALA A 288 -5.49 -10.80 28.42
C ALA A 288 -5.78 -9.31 28.63
N LEU A 289 -5.81 -8.52 27.59
CA LEU A 289 -6.39 -7.18 27.61
C LEU A 289 -7.91 -7.33 27.82
N ALA A 290 -8.27 -8.19 28.77
CA ALA A 290 -9.62 -8.55 29.10
C ALA A 290 -10.32 -7.33 29.69
N GLY A 291 -11.08 -6.66 28.86
CA GLY A 291 -12.13 -5.73 29.29
C GLY A 291 -11.68 -4.32 29.68
N GLY A 292 -10.46 -3.89 29.39
CA GLY A 292 -10.01 -2.53 29.68
C GLY A 292 -9.01 -2.00 28.66
N ALA A 293 -9.00 -0.72 28.41
CA ALA A 293 -8.05 -0.04 27.51
C ALA A 293 -6.62 -0.09 28.09
N GLY A 294 -5.99 -1.26 28.04
CA GLY A 294 -4.59 -1.43 28.42
C GLY A 294 -3.68 -1.14 27.23
N ALA A 295 -2.70 -0.26 27.44
CA ALA A 295 -1.61 -0.06 26.49
C ALA A 295 -0.34 -0.75 27.00
N MET A 296 0.47 -1.30 26.11
CA MET A 296 1.80 -1.82 26.41
C MET A 296 2.80 -1.10 25.51
N THR A 297 3.85 -0.56 26.13
CA THR A 297 4.96 0.07 25.42
C THR A 297 6.23 -0.77 25.54
N GLY A 298 7.13 -0.62 24.60
CA GLY A 298 8.43 -1.30 24.63
C GLY A 298 9.41 -0.76 23.59
N ARG A 299 10.61 -1.33 23.64
CA ARG A 299 11.69 -1.04 22.69
C ARG A 299 12.24 -2.32 22.09
N VAL A 300 12.65 -2.22 20.84
CA VAL A 300 13.23 -3.32 20.06
C VAL A 300 14.55 -2.86 19.48
N ALA A 301 15.60 -3.66 19.62
CA ALA A 301 16.86 -3.40 18.95
C ALA A 301 16.70 -3.61 17.44
N LEU A 302 17.21 -2.67 16.68
CA LEU A 302 17.28 -2.67 15.22
C LEU A 302 18.73 -2.82 14.75
N ALA A 303 18.94 -2.90 13.45
CA ALA A 303 20.27 -2.86 12.85
C ALA A 303 21.03 -1.59 13.25
N ASP A 304 22.34 -1.64 13.16
CA ASP A 304 23.28 -0.52 13.46
C ASP A 304 23.14 0.08 14.87
N GLY A 305 22.60 -0.70 15.82
CA GLY A 305 22.41 -0.27 17.20
C GLY A 305 21.26 0.72 17.41
N ALA A 306 20.46 0.98 16.39
CA ALA A 306 19.23 1.76 16.49
C ALA A 306 18.18 1.03 17.34
N HIS A 307 17.13 1.74 17.74
CA HIS A 307 16.01 1.19 18.49
C HIS A 307 14.70 1.63 17.88
N GLY A 308 13.80 0.67 17.71
CA GLY A 308 12.38 0.95 17.43
C GLY A 308 11.59 0.96 18.74
N GLU A 309 10.63 1.84 18.83
CA GLU A 309 9.70 1.94 19.96
C GLU A 309 8.30 1.51 19.50
N PHE A 310 7.51 0.96 20.42
CA PHE A 310 6.12 0.62 20.13
C PHE A 310 5.19 0.92 21.30
N GLU A 311 3.96 1.24 20.96
CA GLU A 311 2.81 1.17 21.83
C GLU A 311 1.75 0.27 21.18
N ILE A 312 1.29 -0.77 21.88
CA ILE A 312 0.25 -1.68 21.42
C ILE A 312 -0.97 -1.58 22.34
N THR A 313 -2.14 -1.43 21.74
CA THR A 313 -3.41 -1.31 22.45
C THR A 313 -4.43 -2.28 21.87
N GLN A 314 -5.27 -2.88 22.72
CA GLN A 314 -6.44 -3.56 22.23
C GLN A 314 -7.52 -2.53 21.92
N ARG A 315 -8.01 -2.50 20.69
CA ARG A 315 -9.12 -1.63 20.33
C ARG A 315 -10.42 -2.40 20.43
N PRO A 316 -11.43 -1.85 21.12
CA PRO A 316 -12.77 -2.38 20.97
C PRO A 316 -13.17 -2.24 19.50
N LEU A 317 -13.78 -3.28 18.93
CA LEU A 317 -14.48 -3.17 17.67
C LEU A 317 -15.52 -2.05 17.87
N LEU A 318 -15.29 -0.90 17.21
CA LEU A 318 -16.27 0.16 17.23
C LEU A 318 -17.57 -0.41 16.65
N SER A 319 -18.57 -0.45 17.50
CA SER A 319 -19.96 -0.82 17.21
C SER A 319 -20.59 0.13 16.19
#